data_22adc0ff734ee818a9456eeb96d1bc2c
#
_entry.id   22adc0ff734ee818a9456eeb96d1bc2c
#
_cell.length_a   1.000
_cell.length_b   1.000
_cell.length_c   1.000
_cell.angle_alpha   90.00
_cell.angle_beta   90.00
_cell.angle_gamma   90.00
#
_symmetry.space_group_name_H-M   'P 1'
#
loop_
_entity.id
_entity.type
_entity.pdbx_description
1 polymer ?
#
loop_
_entity_poly.entity_id
_entity_poly.type
_entity_poly.pdbx_seq_one_letter_code
_entity_poly.pdbx_strand_id
1 'polypeptide(L)'
;MLTTQLLATPPIITTAPNDISVGLQTDIDEILNWSADNRMILNETKTKSMLVTGKRLAKKMEQSTLQLNVNSTELEQVNSHKLLGVTIDSQLTFDQHVENLCTKLSQRIAVLRKIRRFLPIDQRKLYYNAMIKQTMLYASTIWTSCSAENLQKVFKLQKRAARVILGADTKANSVQLFRKLDWVPFFHEAKVNRSLMVYKRLSGDCPPYMSQMLVRNADINERSSRHGQLNLVCPRFKRESEGGRSFTVSTSRLWNTLPLDIRMKPTIKCFKKAMLDFFKNSYKRLEHFIL
;
A
#
# COMPACT_ATOMS: atom_id res chain seq x y z
N MET A 1 -7.91 -18.43 -17.88
CA MET A 1 -7.08 -17.28 -18.26
C MET A 1 -6.35 -16.81 -17.03
N LEU A 2 -5.06 -17.14 -16.92
CA LEU A 2 -4.18 -16.65 -15.83
C LEU A 2 -3.97 -15.16 -16.04
N THR A 3 -4.50 -14.35 -15.15
CA THR A 3 -4.53 -12.90 -15.35
C THR A 3 -3.32 -12.16 -14.78
N THR A 4 -2.56 -12.76 -13.88
CA THR A 4 -1.34 -12.12 -13.36
C THR A 4 -0.56 -13.08 -12.46
N GLN A 5 0.64 -13.40 -12.86
CA GLN A 5 1.64 -14.03 -12.01
C GLN A 5 2.82 -13.06 -11.88
N LEU A 6 3.22 -12.74 -10.66
CA LEU A 6 4.35 -11.87 -10.39
C LEU A 6 5.57 -12.74 -10.12
N LEU A 7 6.52 -12.75 -11.05
CA LEU A 7 7.87 -13.27 -10.81
C LEU A 7 8.70 -12.13 -10.25
N ALA A 8 9.24 -12.30 -9.06
CA ALA A 8 10.18 -11.37 -8.47
C ALA A 8 11.43 -12.12 -8.06
N THR A 9 12.54 -11.82 -8.71
CA THR A 9 13.85 -12.25 -8.24
C THR A 9 14.28 -11.40 -7.04
N PRO A 10 14.96 -11.96 -6.04
CA PRO A 10 15.54 -11.18 -4.96
C PRO A 10 16.50 -10.11 -5.52
N PRO A 11 16.66 -8.95 -4.84
CA PRO A 11 17.54 -7.88 -5.32
C PRO A 11 18.98 -8.37 -5.41
N ILE A 12 19.44 -8.62 -6.62
CA ILE A 12 20.81 -9.05 -6.90
C ILE A 12 21.65 -7.79 -7.05
N ILE A 13 22.48 -7.50 -6.05
CA ILE A 13 23.30 -6.28 -5.99
C ILE A 13 24.51 -6.33 -6.94
N THR A 14 24.83 -7.48 -7.52
CA THR A 14 26.12 -7.75 -8.19
C THR A 14 26.06 -8.51 -9.52
N THR A 15 24.91 -8.91 -10.03
CA THR A 15 24.81 -9.72 -11.26
C THR A 15 24.58 -8.86 -12.48
N ALA A 16 25.22 -9.23 -13.60
CA ALA A 16 25.00 -8.57 -14.89
C ALA A 16 23.55 -8.76 -15.34
N PRO A 17 22.96 -7.80 -16.09
CA PRO A 17 21.58 -7.91 -16.58
C PRO A 17 21.30 -9.21 -17.35
N ASN A 18 22.28 -9.74 -18.05
CA ASN A 18 22.17 -10.98 -18.79
C ASN A 18 21.93 -12.22 -17.90
N ASP A 19 22.62 -12.30 -16.75
CA ASP A 19 22.43 -13.43 -15.82
C ASP A 19 21.02 -13.41 -15.22
N ILE A 20 20.50 -12.22 -14.96
CA ILE A 20 19.11 -12.02 -14.49
C ILE A 20 18.11 -12.47 -15.55
N SER A 21 18.37 -12.14 -16.82
CA SER A 21 17.49 -12.54 -17.93
C SER A 21 17.44 -14.06 -18.10
N VAL A 22 18.56 -14.76 -17.96
CA VAL A 22 18.61 -16.23 -18.05
C VAL A 22 17.80 -16.88 -16.91
N GLY A 23 17.99 -16.44 -15.67
CA GLY A 23 17.21 -16.97 -14.54
C GLY A 23 15.71 -16.74 -14.68
N LEU A 24 15.30 -15.51 -15.06
CA LEU A 24 13.89 -15.19 -15.30
C LEU A 24 13.31 -15.96 -16.48
N GLN A 25 14.07 -16.23 -17.54
CA GLN A 25 13.59 -17.03 -18.66
C GLN A 25 13.30 -18.46 -18.23
N THR A 26 14.17 -19.05 -17.41
CA THR A 26 13.94 -20.40 -16.83
C THR A 26 12.63 -20.43 -16.03
N ASP A 27 12.40 -19.45 -15.16
CA ASP A 27 11.15 -19.35 -14.39
C ASP A 27 9.92 -19.19 -15.30
N ILE A 28 10.05 -18.42 -16.40
CA ILE A 28 8.96 -18.26 -17.40
C ILE A 28 8.68 -19.59 -18.09
N ASP A 29 9.69 -20.33 -18.49
CA ASP A 29 9.57 -21.62 -19.17
C ASP A 29 8.90 -22.67 -18.24
N GLU A 30 9.23 -22.68 -16.95
CA GLU A 30 8.55 -23.51 -15.96
C GLU A 30 7.06 -23.16 -15.84
N ILE A 31 6.71 -21.86 -15.85
CA ILE A 31 5.31 -21.43 -15.82
C ILE A 31 4.57 -21.80 -17.11
N LEU A 32 5.23 -21.71 -18.26
CA LEU A 32 4.65 -22.13 -19.54
C LEU A 32 4.32 -23.63 -19.52
N ASN A 33 5.26 -24.46 -19.06
CA ASN A 33 5.07 -25.89 -18.91
C ASN A 33 3.92 -26.20 -17.95
N TRP A 34 3.92 -25.58 -16.76
CA TRP A 34 2.82 -25.74 -15.80
C TRP A 34 1.47 -25.29 -16.38
N SER A 35 1.43 -24.22 -17.16
CA SER A 35 0.21 -23.72 -17.81
C SER A 35 -0.31 -24.74 -18.84
N ALA A 36 0.59 -25.31 -19.63
CA ALA A 36 0.24 -26.32 -20.63
C ALA A 36 -0.33 -27.58 -19.96
N ASP A 37 0.30 -28.07 -18.90
CA ASP A 37 -0.17 -29.22 -18.13
C ASP A 37 -1.58 -29.00 -17.53
N ASN A 38 -1.87 -27.75 -17.14
CA ASN A 38 -3.18 -27.36 -16.61
C ASN A 38 -4.17 -26.89 -17.70
N ARG A 39 -3.85 -27.05 -18.98
CA ARG A 39 -4.67 -26.62 -20.14
C ARG A 39 -5.02 -25.13 -20.09
N MET A 40 -4.08 -24.31 -19.64
CA MET A 40 -4.19 -22.85 -19.58
C MET A 40 -3.25 -22.23 -20.62
N ILE A 41 -3.66 -21.11 -21.19
CA ILE A 41 -2.86 -20.36 -22.17
C ILE A 41 -2.43 -19.05 -21.54
N LEU A 42 -1.12 -18.79 -21.54
CA LEU A 42 -0.57 -17.51 -21.14
C LEU A 42 -0.88 -16.46 -22.21
N ASN A 43 -1.33 -15.27 -21.78
CA ASN A 43 -1.62 -14.19 -22.71
C ASN A 43 -0.35 -13.34 -22.91
N GLU A 44 0.33 -13.53 -24.03
CA GLU A 44 1.60 -12.87 -24.39
C GLU A 44 1.45 -11.34 -24.43
N THR A 45 0.38 -10.82 -25.01
CA THR A 45 0.16 -9.37 -25.14
C THR A 45 -0.08 -8.67 -23.79
N LYS A 46 -0.53 -9.40 -22.78
CA LYS A 46 -0.75 -8.88 -21.42
C LYS A 46 0.40 -9.15 -20.46
N THR A 47 1.33 -10.02 -20.85
CA THR A 47 2.54 -10.30 -20.08
C THR A 47 3.56 -9.22 -20.38
N LYS A 48 4.11 -8.60 -19.35
CA LYS A 48 5.07 -7.49 -19.48
C LYS A 48 6.23 -7.72 -18.52
N SER A 49 7.40 -7.23 -18.88
CA SER A 49 8.56 -7.16 -18.00
C SER A 49 8.71 -5.75 -17.44
N MET A 50 9.19 -5.61 -16.22
CA MET A 50 9.49 -4.32 -15.63
C MET A 50 10.71 -4.42 -14.70
N LEU A 51 11.70 -3.58 -14.97
CA LEU A 51 12.88 -3.46 -14.10
C LEU A 51 12.62 -2.43 -13.01
N VAL A 52 12.55 -2.88 -11.76
CA VAL A 52 12.33 -2.01 -10.60
C VAL A 52 13.67 -1.61 -10.00
N THR A 53 13.98 -0.32 -10.02
CA THR A 53 15.27 0.22 -9.54
C THR A 53 15.08 1.54 -8.79
N GLY A 54 16.06 1.88 -7.93
CA GLY A 54 16.14 3.23 -7.36
C GLY A 54 16.55 4.26 -8.41
N LYS A 55 16.13 5.53 -8.23
CA LYS A 55 16.36 6.65 -9.17
C LYS A 55 17.81 6.79 -9.67
N ARG A 56 18.80 6.52 -8.80
CA ARG A 56 20.21 6.62 -9.17
C ARG A 56 20.66 5.51 -10.10
N LEU A 57 20.18 4.29 -9.87
CA LEU A 57 20.52 3.12 -10.66
C LEU A 57 19.76 3.14 -11.99
N ALA A 58 18.53 3.64 -12.00
CA ALA A 58 17.73 3.81 -13.21
C ALA A 58 18.49 4.54 -14.31
N LYS A 59 19.15 5.66 -13.97
CA LYS A 59 19.99 6.42 -14.94
C LYS A 59 21.14 5.61 -15.55
N LYS A 60 21.72 4.66 -14.79
CA LYS A 60 22.79 3.80 -15.28
C LYS A 60 22.26 2.65 -16.12
N MET A 61 21.01 2.27 -15.93
CA MET A 61 20.37 1.12 -16.55
C MET A 61 19.33 1.51 -17.61
N GLU A 62 19.26 2.78 -18.01
CA GLU A 62 18.31 3.26 -19.03
C GLU A 62 18.40 2.51 -20.36
N GLN A 63 19.57 1.94 -20.68
CA GLN A 63 19.81 1.14 -21.88
C GLN A 63 19.77 -0.38 -21.63
N SER A 64 19.48 -0.81 -20.40
CA SER A 64 19.44 -2.24 -20.07
C SER A 64 18.04 -2.78 -20.36
N THR A 65 17.93 -3.60 -21.40
CA THR A 65 16.72 -4.35 -21.74
C THR A 65 16.83 -5.77 -21.21
N LEU A 66 15.77 -6.27 -20.61
CA LEU A 66 15.62 -7.67 -20.27
C LEU A 66 15.08 -8.40 -21.50
N GLN A 67 15.92 -9.24 -22.13
CA GLN A 67 15.48 -10.08 -23.24
C GLN A 67 14.76 -11.30 -22.70
N LEU A 68 13.43 -11.24 -22.65
CA LEU A 68 12.56 -12.31 -22.14
C LEU A 68 11.51 -12.65 -23.19
N ASN A 69 11.25 -13.94 -23.38
CA ASN A 69 10.32 -14.43 -24.40
C ASN A 69 9.22 -15.30 -23.76
N VAL A 70 8.04 -15.25 -24.35
CA VAL A 70 6.92 -16.16 -24.08
C VAL A 70 6.46 -16.72 -25.41
N ASN A 71 6.52 -18.05 -25.61
CA ASN A 71 6.18 -18.71 -26.88
C ASN A 71 6.84 -18.06 -28.11
N SER A 72 8.12 -17.74 -28.04
CA SER A 72 8.89 -17.05 -29.09
C SER A 72 8.51 -15.58 -29.33
N THR A 73 7.62 -15.00 -28.55
CA THR A 73 7.29 -13.56 -28.59
C THR A 73 8.08 -12.82 -27.55
N GLU A 74 8.84 -11.79 -27.94
CA GLU A 74 9.60 -10.96 -27.00
C GLU A 74 8.64 -10.15 -26.12
N LEU A 75 8.89 -10.13 -24.81
CA LEU A 75 8.09 -9.39 -23.83
C LEU A 75 8.44 -7.91 -23.87
N GLU A 76 7.41 -7.08 -24.00
CA GLU A 76 7.57 -5.63 -23.90
C GLU A 76 8.01 -5.24 -22.47
N GLN A 77 9.13 -4.53 -22.39
CA GLN A 77 9.59 -3.93 -21.14
C GLN A 77 8.89 -2.58 -20.91
N VAL A 78 8.22 -2.44 -19.78
CA VAL A 78 7.44 -1.25 -19.46
C VAL A 78 7.96 -0.53 -18.21
N ASN A 79 7.78 0.79 -18.15
CA ASN A 79 8.13 1.60 -16.98
C ASN A 79 7.00 1.71 -15.95
N SER A 80 5.79 1.36 -16.33
CA SER A 80 4.65 1.28 -15.43
C SER A 80 3.66 0.22 -15.90
N HIS A 81 3.04 -0.47 -14.94
CA HIS A 81 2.03 -1.48 -15.22
C HIS A 81 0.91 -1.45 -14.19
N LYS A 82 -0.31 -1.75 -14.64
CA LYS A 82 -1.47 -1.83 -13.75
C LYS A 82 -1.68 -3.27 -13.27
N LEU A 83 -1.28 -3.54 -12.03
CA LEU A 83 -1.43 -4.84 -11.38
C LEU A 83 -2.57 -4.82 -10.36
N LEU A 84 -3.58 -5.68 -10.53
CA LEU A 84 -4.73 -5.77 -9.61
C LEU A 84 -5.34 -4.41 -9.23
N GLY A 85 -5.42 -3.49 -10.19
CA GLY A 85 -6.02 -2.17 -9.96
C GLY A 85 -5.07 -1.10 -9.41
N VAL A 86 -3.84 -1.46 -9.03
CA VAL A 86 -2.78 -0.52 -8.63
C VAL A 86 -1.83 -0.31 -9.80
N THR A 87 -1.54 0.94 -10.14
CA THR A 87 -0.48 1.27 -11.12
C THR A 87 0.85 1.30 -10.37
N ILE A 88 1.75 0.40 -10.73
CA ILE A 88 3.11 0.29 -10.18
C ILE A 88 4.05 0.86 -11.23
N ASP A 89 4.98 1.70 -10.82
CA ASP A 89 6.03 2.24 -11.68
C ASP A 89 7.40 1.67 -11.30
N SER A 90 8.36 1.71 -12.23
CA SER A 90 9.71 1.15 -12.09
C SER A 90 10.52 1.74 -10.93
N GLN A 91 10.10 2.86 -10.37
CA GLN A 91 10.74 3.51 -9.22
C GLN A 91 9.91 3.42 -7.92
N LEU A 92 8.74 2.76 -7.97
CA LEU A 92 7.79 2.62 -6.86
C LEU A 92 7.37 3.98 -6.26
N THR A 93 7.22 5.01 -7.09
CA THR A 93 6.78 6.34 -6.66
C THR A 93 5.28 6.42 -6.48
N PHE A 94 4.52 5.60 -7.20
CA PHE A 94 3.06 5.59 -7.27
C PHE A 94 2.43 6.92 -7.75
N ASP A 95 3.20 7.80 -8.42
CA ASP A 95 2.72 9.11 -8.86
C ASP A 95 1.50 8.97 -9.77
N GLN A 96 1.60 8.15 -10.83
CA GLN A 96 0.49 7.90 -11.76
C GLN A 96 -0.71 7.22 -11.08
N HIS A 97 -0.45 6.31 -10.13
CA HIS A 97 -1.52 5.69 -9.35
C HIS A 97 -2.31 6.72 -8.57
N VAL A 98 -1.62 7.62 -7.87
CA VAL A 98 -2.23 8.68 -7.05
C VAL A 98 -2.99 9.68 -7.93
N GLU A 99 -2.48 10.05 -9.09
CA GLU A 99 -3.19 10.92 -10.05
C GLU A 99 -4.51 10.31 -10.52
N ASN A 100 -4.46 9.03 -10.93
CA ASN A 100 -5.65 8.28 -11.34
C ASN A 100 -6.65 8.14 -10.17
N LEU A 101 -6.15 7.90 -8.95
CA LEU A 101 -6.96 7.84 -7.73
C LEU A 101 -7.63 9.19 -7.45
N CYS A 102 -6.88 10.28 -7.51
CA CYS A 102 -7.39 11.64 -7.30
C CYS A 102 -8.48 12.01 -8.30
N THR A 103 -8.32 11.63 -9.56
CA THR A 103 -9.33 11.81 -10.62
C THR A 103 -10.64 11.09 -10.26
N LYS A 104 -10.56 9.79 -9.92
CA LYS A 104 -11.74 9.00 -9.51
C LYS A 104 -12.42 9.55 -8.27
N LEU A 105 -11.63 9.93 -7.25
CA LEU A 105 -12.17 10.52 -6.03
C LEU A 105 -12.86 11.86 -6.30
N SER A 106 -12.27 12.70 -7.16
CA SER A 106 -12.85 14.00 -7.55
C SER A 106 -14.20 13.84 -8.25
N GLN A 107 -14.32 12.88 -9.17
CA GLN A 107 -15.57 12.54 -9.86
C GLN A 107 -16.65 12.12 -8.85
N ARG A 108 -16.33 11.21 -7.92
CA ARG A 108 -17.28 10.73 -6.91
C ARG A 108 -17.71 11.83 -5.94
N ILE A 109 -16.79 12.72 -5.55
CA ILE A 109 -17.10 13.88 -4.72
C ILE A 109 -17.99 14.87 -5.50
N ALA A 110 -17.79 15.03 -6.80
CA ALA A 110 -18.64 15.86 -7.63
C ALA A 110 -20.08 15.32 -7.71
N VAL A 111 -20.25 14.00 -7.86
CA VAL A 111 -21.56 13.35 -7.78
C VAL A 111 -22.20 13.61 -6.42
N LEU A 112 -21.50 13.36 -5.32
CA LEU A 112 -22.00 13.61 -3.97
C LEU A 112 -22.44 15.09 -3.78
N ARG A 113 -21.68 16.02 -4.34
CA ARG A 113 -22.02 17.47 -4.30
C ARG A 113 -23.35 17.77 -5.02
N LYS A 114 -23.62 17.12 -6.16
CA LYS A 114 -24.87 17.31 -6.92
C LYS A 114 -26.07 16.75 -6.16
N ILE A 115 -25.94 15.54 -5.57
CA ILE A 115 -27.05 14.85 -4.93
C ILE A 115 -27.25 15.25 -3.46
N ARG A 116 -26.31 15.96 -2.82
CA ARG A 116 -26.33 16.27 -1.37
C ARG A 116 -27.61 16.97 -0.91
N ARG A 117 -28.20 17.81 -1.76
CA ARG A 117 -29.42 18.57 -1.45
C ARG A 117 -30.65 17.67 -1.25
N PHE A 118 -30.63 16.49 -1.85
CA PHE A 118 -31.72 15.50 -1.78
C PHE A 118 -31.48 14.44 -0.70
N LEU A 119 -30.28 14.40 -0.09
CA LEU A 119 -29.88 13.36 0.85
C LEU A 119 -29.72 13.94 2.26
N PRO A 120 -30.30 13.30 3.28
CA PRO A 120 -29.95 13.58 4.68
C PRO A 120 -28.48 13.23 4.95
N ILE A 121 -27.94 13.76 6.06
CA ILE A 121 -26.51 13.67 6.37
C ILE A 121 -26.02 12.23 6.48
N ASP A 122 -26.83 11.32 7.03
CA ASP A 122 -26.44 9.91 7.21
C ASP A 122 -26.36 9.19 5.86
N GLN A 123 -27.21 9.51 4.90
CA GLN A 123 -27.14 8.98 3.55
C GLN A 123 -25.88 9.51 2.81
N ARG A 124 -25.48 10.76 3.04
CA ARG A 124 -24.22 11.30 2.51
C ARG A 124 -23.01 10.59 3.09
N LYS A 125 -23.03 10.25 4.40
CA LYS A 125 -21.99 9.44 5.05
C LYS A 125 -21.94 8.02 4.48
N LEU A 126 -23.11 7.42 4.24
CA LEU A 126 -23.20 6.10 3.62
C LEU A 126 -22.57 6.10 2.22
N TYR A 127 -22.94 7.08 1.38
CA TYR A 127 -22.34 7.26 0.06
C TYR A 127 -20.80 7.41 0.14
N TYR A 128 -20.32 8.25 1.05
CA TYR A 128 -18.88 8.41 1.28
C TYR A 128 -18.22 7.07 1.65
N ASN A 129 -18.76 6.34 2.59
CA ASN A 129 -18.21 5.08 3.04
C ASN A 129 -18.15 4.04 1.91
N ALA A 130 -19.22 3.92 1.12
CA ALA A 130 -19.32 2.94 0.04
C ALA A 130 -18.49 3.32 -1.20
N MET A 131 -18.53 4.58 -1.62
CA MET A 131 -17.99 4.98 -2.92
C MET A 131 -16.63 5.68 -2.83
N ILE A 132 -16.39 6.52 -1.83
CA ILE A 132 -15.19 7.33 -1.73
C ILE A 132 -14.14 6.64 -0.87
N LYS A 133 -14.51 6.25 0.35
CA LYS A 133 -13.60 5.67 1.33
C LYS A 133 -13.00 4.34 0.86
N GLN A 134 -13.81 3.43 0.32
CA GLN A 134 -13.32 2.14 -0.18
C GLN A 134 -12.34 2.32 -1.33
N THR A 135 -12.59 3.26 -2.24
CA THR A 135 -11.64 3.56 -3.33
C THR A 135 -10.34 4.14 -2.80
N MET A 136 -10.42 5.05 -1.85
CA MET A 136 -9.25 5.69 -1.25
C MET A 136 -8.39 4.72 -0.44
N LEU A 137 -9.00 3.72 0.21
CA LEU A 137 -8.29 2.75 1.04
C LEU A 137 -7.92 1.45 0.31
N TYR A 138 -8.37 1.29 -0.94
CA TYR A 138 -8.02 0.11 -1.73
C TYR A 138 -6.49 0.00 -1.88
N ALA A 139 -5.95 -1.15 -1.53
CA ALA A 139 -4.50 -1.43 -1.54
C ALA A 139 -3.64 -0.36 -0.85
N SER A 140 -4.20 0.41 0.11
CA SER A 140 -3.50 1.51 0.77
C SER A 140 -2.22 1.08 1.50
N THR A 141 -2.09 -0.16 1.89
CA THR A 141 -0.88 -0.72 2.49
C THR A 141 0.32 -0.72 1.54
N ILE A 142 0.08 -0.68 0.23
CA ILE A 142 1.10 -0.70 -0.82
C ILE A 142 1.43 0.74 -1.23
N TRP A 143 0.48 1.49 -1.78
CA TRP A 143 0.74 2.78 -2.42
C TRP A 143 0.96 3.93 -1.43
N THR A 144 0.58 3.82 -0.15
CA THR A 144 0.86 4.88 0.84
C THR A 144 2.33 4.96 1.28
N SER A 145 3.22 4.16 0.68
CA SER A 145 4.68 4.36 0.71
C SER A 145 5.15 5.50 -0.19
N CYS A 146 4.27 6.10 -0.99
CA CYS A 146 4.54 7.23 -1.88
C CYS A 146 5.02 8.48 -1.12
N SER A 147 5.29 9.56 -1.86
CA SER A 147 5.74 10.83 -1.29
C SER A 147 4.68 11.48 -0.39
N ALA A 148 5.12 12.32 0.56
CA ALA A 148 4.22 13.11 1.40
C ALA A 148 3.32 14.04 0.57
N GLU A 149 3.83 14.55 -0.56
CA GLU A 149 3.06 15.37 -1.49
C GLU A 149 1.87 14.60 -2.08
N ASN A 150 2.08 13.36 -2.51
CA ASN A 150 1.03 12.51 -3.02
C ASN A 150 -0.02 12.18 -1.95
N LEU A 151 0.41 11.87 -0.72
CA LEU A 151 -0.53 11.70 0.39
C LEU A 151 -1.35 12.98 0.63
N GLN A 152 -0.73 14.15 0.50
CA GLN A 152 -1.40 15.44 0.66
C GLN A 152 -2.45 15.69 -0.42
N LYS A 153 -2.18 15.29 -1.69
CA LYS A 153 -3.17 15.37 -2.78
C LYS A 153 -4.45 14.60 -2.42
N VAL A 154 -4.32 13.35 -1.99
CA VAL A 154 -5.45 12.50 -1.58
C VAL A 154 -6.16 13.07 -0.35
N PHE A 155 -5.41 13.55 0.64
CA PHE A 155 -5.97 14.12 1.86
C PHE A 155 -6.78 15.40 1.62
N LYS A 156 -6.36 16.25 0.66
CA LYS A 156 -7.15 17.42 0.22
C LYS A 156 -8.54 16.99 -0.27
N LEU A 157 -8.63 15.85 -0.96
CA LEU A 157 -9.91 15.32 -1.44
C LEU A 157 -10.78 14.77 -0.28
N GLN A 158 -10.19 14.10 0.71
CA GLN A 158 -10.92 13.69 1.90
C GLN A 158 -11.48 14.90 2.65
N LYS A 159 -10.70 15.98 2.83
CA LYS A 159 -11.17 17.24 3.42
C LYS A 159 -12.30 17.88 2.60
N ARG A 160 -12.21 17.83 1.27
CA ARG A 160 -13.27 18.30 0.37
C ARG A 160 -14.55 17.49 0.54
N ALA A 161 -14.45 16.15 0.64
CA ALA A 161 -15.63 15.30 0.89
C ALA A 161 -16.31 15.64 2.22
N ALA A 162 -15.55 15.87 3.30
CA ALA A 162 -16.09 16.27 4.59
C ALA A 162 -16.90 17.57 4.51
N ARG A 163 -16.38 18.59 3.78
CA ARG A 163 -17.11 19.86 3.55
C ARG A 163 -18.41 19.64 2.77
N VAL A 164 -18.38 18.80 1.75
CA VAL A 164 -19.58 18.49 0.95
C VAL A 164 -20.64 17.80 1.81
N ILE A 165 -20.29 16.85 2.65
CA ILE A 165 -21.22 16.13 3.53
C ILE A 165 -21.90 17.09 4.52
N LEU A 166 -21.10 17.93 5.18
CA LEU A 166 -21.58 18.85 6.22
C LEU A 166 -22.17 20.15 5.65
N GLY A 167 -22.08 20.40 4.34
CA GLY A 167 -22.49 21.66 3.74
C GLY A 167 -21.63 22.85 4.20
N ALA A 168 -20.39 22.58 4.65
CA ALA A 168 -19.51 23.59 5.20
C ALA A 168 -18.79 24.41 4.12
N ASP A 169 -18.38 25.63 4.49
CA ASP A 169 -17.60 26.53 3.65
C ASP A 169 -16.23 25.94 3.27
N THR A 170 -15.66 26.43 2.17
CA THR A 170 -14.35 26.02 1.68
C THR A 170 -13.21 26.34 2.67
N LYS A 171 -13.36 27.40 3.47
CA LYS A 171 -12.40 27.83 4.50
C LYS A 171 -12.59 27.13 5.85
N ALA A 172 -13.68 26.35 6.02
CA ALA A 172 -13.98 25.66 7.28
C ALA A 172 -12.81 24.77 7.74
N ASN A 173 -12.50 24.84 9.04
CA ASN A 173 -11.40 24.08 9.63
C ASN A 173 -11.65 22.56 9.52
N SER A 174 -10.76 21.88 8.84
CA SER A 174 -10.91 20.45 8.54
C SER A 174 -10.85 19.55 9.79
N VAL A 175 -10.13 19.93 10.85
CA VAL A 175 -10.09 19.16 12.10
C VAL A 175 -11.46 19.14 12.77
N GLN A 176 -12.13 20.30 12.81
CA GLN A 176 -13.49 20.39 13.36
C GLN A 176 -14.50 19.57 12.56
N LEU A 177 -14.38 19.58 11.22
CA LEU A 177 -15.25 18.79 10.35
C LEU A 177 -15.04 17.27 10.59
N PHE A 178 -13.80 16.83 10.74
CA PHE A 178 -13.47 15.45 11.03
C PHE A 178 -13.98 15.02 12.40
N ARG A 179 -13.88 15.90 13.41
CA ARG A 179 -14.47 15.66 14.75
C ARG A 179 -16.01 15.48 14.68
N LYS A 180 -16.71 16.36 13.93
CA LYS A 180 -18.17 16.25 13.74
C LYS A 180 -18.60 15.00 12.99
N LEU A 181 -17.77 14.49 12.08
CA LEU A 181 -18.04 13.27 11.33
C LEU A 181 -17.52 12.01 12.03
N ASP A 182 -16.80 12.15 13.12
CA ASP A 182 -16.06 11.06 13.80
C ASP A 182 -15.09 10.32 12.85
N TRP A 183 -14.44 11.06 11.99
CA TRP A 183 -13.53 10.52 10.99
C TRP A 183 -12.09 10.51 11.46
N VAL A 184 -11.35 9.52 10.92
CA VAL A 184 -9.89 9.44 10.98
C VAL A 184 -9.34 9.84 9.62
N PRO A 185 -8.25 10.63 9.53
CA PRO A 185 -7.55 10.86 8.27
C PRO A 185 -7.16 9.55 7.59
N PHE A 186 -7.31 9.49 6.27
CA PHE A 186 -7.11 8.24 5.51
C PHE A 186 -5.72 7.60 5.71
N PHE A 187 -4.68 8.41 5.87
CA PHE A 187 -3.33 7.93 6.11
C PHE A 187 -3.18 7.24 7.48
N HIS A 188 -3.98 7.64 8.48
CA HIS A 188 -4.07 6.89 9.74
C HIS A 188 -4.85 5.58 9.55
N GLU A 189 -5.93 5.59 8.78
CA GLU A 189 -6.64 4.35 8.43
C GLU A 189 -5.74 3.38 7.64
N ALA A 190 -4.89 3.88 6.73
CA ALA A 190 -3.88 3.08 6.06
C ALA A 190 -2.85 2.49 7.05
N LYS A 191 -2.44 3.26 8.06
CA LYS A 191 -1.59 2.77 9.17
C LYS A 191 -2.31 1.66 9.97
N VAL A 192 -3.63 1.82 10.24
CA VAL A 192 -4.44 0.76 10.87
C VAL A 192 -4.44 -0.50 10.02
N ASN A 193 -4.71 -0.39 8.71
CA ASN A 193 -4.72 -1.54 7.81
C ASN A 193 -3.36 -2.27 7.79
N ARG A 194 -2.27 -1.52 7.80
CA ARG A 194 -0.91 -2.07 7.86
C ARG A 194 -0.65 -2.78 9.19
N SER A 195 -1.06 -2.21 10.32
CA SER A 195 -0.95 -2.82 11.65
C SER A 195 -1.83 -4.07 11.80
N LEU A 196 -2.98 -4.12 11.11
CA LEU A 196 -3.82 -5.32 11.06
C LEU A 196 -3.12 -6.49 10.36
N MET A 197 -2.27 -6.24 9.37
CA MET A 197 -1.47 -7.30 8.74
C MET A 197 -0.45 -7.88 9.74
N VAL A 198 0.18 -7.01 10.55
CA VAL A 198 1.06 -7.48 11.63
C VAL A 198 0.30 -8.29 12.66
N TYR A 199 -0.85 -7.79 13.11
CA TYR A 199 -1.69 -8.51 14.08
C TYR A 199 -2.04 -9.91 13.58
N LYS A 200 -2.49 -10.04 12.33
CA LYS A 200 -2.78 -11.34 11.70
C LYS A 200 -1.56 -12.25 11.62
N ARG A 201 -0.38 -11.68 11.29
CA ARG A 201 0.87 -12.45 11.30
C ARG A 201 1.17 -13.00 12.68
N LEU A 202 1.00 -12.19 13.74
CA LEU A 202 1.28 -12.60 15.11
C LEU A 202 0.27 -13.63 15.65
N SER A 203 -0.97 -13.58 15.15
CA SER A 203 -2.04 -14.56 15.47
C SER A 203 -1.98 -15.84 14.63
N GLY A 204 -1.02 -15.97 13.70
CA GLY A 204 -0.93 -17.14 12.81
C GLY A 204 -1.93 -17.14 11.65
N ASP A 205 -2.75 -16.09 11.48
CA ASP A 205 -3.78 -15.96 10.45
C ASP A 205 -3.24 -15.18 9.23
N CYS A 206 -2.13 -15.67 8.66
CA CYS A 206 -1.53 -15.06 7.47
C CYS A 206 -0.78 -16.09 6.61
N PRO A 207 -0.56 -15.81 5.31
CA PRO A 207 0.27 -16.66 4.46
C PRO A 207 1.72 -16.78 4.98
N PRO A 208 2.41 -17.92 4.73
CA PRO A 208 3.76 -18.18 5.25
C PRO A 208 4.81 -17.11 4.92
N TYR A 209 4.76 -16.54 3.70
CA TYR A 209 5.71 -15.49 3.28
C TYR A 209 5.65 -14.22 4.17
N MET A 210 4.49 -13.91 4.76
CA MET A 210 4.37 -12.79 5.70
C MET A 210 5.22 -12.98 6.95
N SER A 211 5.42 -14.22 7.37
CA SER A 211 6.26 -14.55 8.53
C SER A 211 7.74 -14.26 8.25
N GLN A 212 8.18 -14.45 7.01
CA GLN A 212 9.54 -14.10 6.58
C GLN A 212 9.74 -12.58 6.48
N MET A 213 8.71 -11.85 6.06
CA MET A 213 8.77 -10.38 5.94
C MET A 213 8.69 -9.66 7.29
N LEU A 214 7.92 -10.18 8.25
CA LEU A 214 7.63 -9.54 9.54
C LEU A 214 8.13 -10.44 10.67
N VAL A 215 9.43 -10.44 10.92
CA VAL A 215 10.10 -11.29 11.90
C VAL A 215 9.98 -10.67 13.30
N ARG A 216 9.62 -11.47 14.30
CA ARG A 216 9.61 -11.02 15.71
C ARG A 216 11.01 -11.03 16.31
N ASN A 217 11.30 -10.12 17.22
CA ASN A 217 12.53 -10.16 18.00
C ASN A 217 12.66 -11.46 18.80
N ALA A 218 11.55 -12.01 19.29
CA ALA A 218 11.52 -13.27 20.01
C ALA A 218 11.93 -14.49 19.14
N ASP A 219 11.74 -14.40 17.81
CA ASP A 219 12.10 -15.48 16.89
C ASP A 219 13.63 -15.56 16.65
N ILE A 220 14.37 -14.48 17.00
CA ILE A 220 15.84 -14.39 16.82
C ILE A 220 16.59 -14.39 18.15
N ASN A 221 16.02 -13.74 19.17
CA ASN A 221 16.68 -13.53 20.46
C ASN A 221 15.91 -14.19 21.60
N GLU A 222 16.41 -15.29 22.15
CA GLU A 222 15.82 -15.98 23.30
C GLU A 222 15.79 -15.12 24.58
N ARG A 223 16.69 -14.14 24.72
CA ARG A 223 16.82 -13.26 25.89
C ARG A 223 16.07 -11.93 25.78
N SER A 224 15.03 -11.85 24.98
CA SER A 224 14.29 -10.59 24.87
C SER A 224 13.43 -10.32 26.11
N SER A 225 13.38 -9.06 26.59
CA SER A 225 12.47 -8.65 27.66
C SER A 225 11.02 -8.93 27.27
N ARG A 226 10.12 -9.15 28.26
CA ARG A 226 8.67 -9.38 28.01
C ARG A 226 8.06 -8.35 27.04
N HIS A 227 8.50 -7.10 27.11
CA HIS A 227 8.04 -6.01 26.21
C HIS A 227 8.68 -6.10 24.83
N GLY A 228 9.92 -6.59 24.72
CA GLY A 228 10.65 -6.80 23.48
C GLY A 228 10.15 -7.98 22.65
N GLN A 229 9.47 -8.95 23.26
CA GLN A 229 8.97 -10.14 22.57
C GLN A 229 7.95 -9.82 21.47
N LEU A 230 7.11 -8.79 21.66
CA LEU A 230 6.12 -8.36 20.67
C LEU A 230 6.69 -7.38 19.62
N ASN A 231 7.95 -6.97 19.75
CA ASN A 231 8.56 -6.09 18.77
C ASN A 231 8.94 -6.87 17.51
N LEU A 232 8.83 -6.18 16.37
CA LEU A 232 9.32 -6.66 15.10
C LEU A 232 10.76 -6.21 14.87
N VAL A 233 11.54 -7.07 14.24
CA VAL A 233 12.88 -6.72 13.75
C VAL A 233 12.73 -5.66 12.66
N CYS A 234 13.43 -4.55 12.81
CA CYS A 234 13.48 -3.53 11.78
C CYS A 234 14.73 -3.76 10.92
N PRO A 235 14.59 -4.19 9.66
CA PRO A 235 15.73 -4.42 8.79
C PRO A 235 16.56 -3.16 8.62
N ARG A 236 17.88 -3.32 8.50
CA ARG A 236 18.77 -2.20 8.18
C ARG A 236 18.54 -1.74 6.74
N PHE A 237 18.62 -0.45 6.51
CA PHE A 237 18.49 0.15 5.19
C PHE A 237 19.47 1.32 5.05
N LYS A 238 19.88 1.61 3.81
CA LYS A 238 20.85 2.66 3.52
C LYS A 238 20.23 4.05 3.38
N ARG A 239 19.01 4.13 2.84
CA ARG A 239 18.31 5.39 2.53
C ARG A 239 16.86 5.34 2.93
N GLU A 240 16.37 6.40 3.56
CA GLU A 240 14.96 6.53 3.96
C GLU A 240 14.01 6.52 2.76
N SER A 241 14.40 7.18 1.66
CA SER A 241 13.57 7.27 0.43
C SER A 241 13.33 5.93 -0.27
N GLU A 242 14.23 4.97 -0.12
CA GLU A 242 14.18 3.68 -0.81
C GLU A 242 13.84 2.55 0.17
N GLY A 243 14.69 2.34 1.18
CA GLY A 243 14.52 1.25 2.15
C GLY A 243 13.61 1.60 3.32
N GLY A 244 13.68 2.83 3.85
CA GLY A 244 12.90 3.26 5.02
C GLY A 244 11.39 3.26 4.77
N ARG A 245 10.95 3.51 3.53
CA ARG A 245 9.53 3.47 3.12
C ARG A 245 9.05 2.08 2.73
N SER A 246 9.94 1.09 2.61
CA SER A 246 9.54 -0.29 2.29
C SER A 246 8.49 -0.79 3.28
N PHE A 247 7.65 -1.72 2.82
CA PHE A 247 6.58 -2.28 3.66
C PHE A 247 7.13 -2.84 4.98
N THR A 248 8.17 -3.65 4.92
CA THR A 248 8.76 -4.29 6.10
C THR A 248 9.27 -3.28 7.12
N VAL A 249 10.11 -2.32 6.68
CA VAL A 249 10.71 -1.32 7.58
C VAL A 249 9.66 -0.39 8.17
N SER A 250 8.82 0.20 7.32
CA SER A 250 7.80 1.17 7.75
C SER A 250 6.73 0.53 8.64
N THR A 251 6.41 -0.75 8.40
CA THR A 251 5.45 -1.50 9.20
C THR A 251 6.04 -1.91 10.55
N SER A 252 7.28 -2.41 10.58
CA SER A 252 7.96 -2.75 11.84
C SER A 252 8.13 -1.52 12.73
N ARG A 253 8.53 -0.38 12.16
CA ARG A 253 8.62 0.90 12.90
C ARG A 253 7.26 1.31 13.48
N LEU A 254 6.21 1.32 12.65
CA LEU A 254 4.86 1.66 13.08
C LEU A 254 4.41 0.75 14.22
N TRP A 255 4.57 -0.57 14.08
CA TRP A 255 4.18 -1.54 15.09
C TRP A 255 4.92 -1.32 16.42
N ASN A 256 6.22 -1.12 16.36
CA ASN A 256 7.05 -0.95 17.56
C ASN A 256 6.76 0.35 18.32
N THR A 257 6.18 1.36 17.66
CA THR A 257 5.75 2.62 18.31
C THR A 257 4.38 2.53 18.96
N LEU A 258 3.61 1.48 18.70
CA LEU A 258 2.28 1.33 19.31
C LEU A 258 2.39 0.98 20.79
N PRO A 259 1.53 1.55 21.64
CA PRO A 259 1.39 1.17 23.04
C PRO A 259 1.13 -0.34 23.21
N LEU A 260 1.68 -0.91 24.28
CA LEU A 260 1.60 -2.34 24.53
C LEU A 260 0.15 -2.83 24.74
N ASP A 261 -0.65 -2.03 25.41
CA ASP A 261 -2.07 -2.31 25.67
C ASP A 261 -2.89 -2.43 24.36
N ILE A 262 -2.49 -1.73 23.31
CA ILE A 262 -3.10 -1.86 21.98
C ILE A 262 -2.63 -3.16 21.31
N ARG A 263 -1.32 -3.44 21.33
CA ARG A 263 -0.73 -4.63 20.69
C ARG A 263 -1.21 -5.95 21.31
N MET A 264 -1.60 -5.93 22.59
CA MET A 264 -2.10 -7.09 23.34
C MET A 264 -3.61 -7.28 23.28
N LYS A 265 -4.36 -6.54 22.45
CA LYS A 265 -5.81 -6.72 22.36
C LYS A 265 -6.16 -8.16 21.91
N PRO A 266 -7.16 -8.80 22.54
CA PRO A 266 -7.42 -10.22 22.37
C PRO A 266 -8.02 -10.59 21.01
N THR A 267 -8.67 -9.65 20.34
CA THR A 267 -9.31 -9.92 19.03
C THR A 267 -8.98 -8.83 18.02
N ILE A 268 -9.01 -9.20 16.75
CA ILE A 268 -8.78 -8.27 15.63
C ILE A 268 -9.77 -7.08 15.64
N LYS A 269 -11.01 -7.32 16.08
CA LYS A 269 -12.03 -6.26 16.21
C LYS A 269 -11.65 -5.27 17.31
N CYS A 270 -11.25 -5.77 18.49
CA CYS A 270 -10.79 -4.94 19.61
C CYS A 270 -9.52 -4.17 19.25
N PHE A 271 -8.57 -4.83 18.58
CA PHE A 271 -7.35 -4.19 18.10
C PHE A 271 -7.66 -3.05 17.11
N LYS A 272 -8.49 -3.32 16.09
CA LYS A 272 -8.87 -2.29 15.09
C LYS A 272 -9.54 -1.09 15.75
N LYS A 273 -10.46 -1.32 16.68
CA LYS A 273 -11.14 -0.24 17.44
C LYS A 273 -10.12 0.57 18.25
N ALA A 274 -9.27 -0.08 19.03
CA ALA A 274 -8.25 0.58 19.84
C ALA A 274 -7.28 1.43 18.99
N MET A 275 -6.86 0.93 17.81
CA MET A 275 -6.03 1.67 16.86
C MET A 275 -6.74 2.93 16.33
N LEU A 276 -8.01 2.82 15.95
CA LEU A 276 -8.78 3.98 15.48
C LEU A 276 -8.93 5.02 16.58
N ASP A 277 -9.24 4.60 17.82
CA ASP A 277 -9.38 5.48 18.97
C ASP A 277 -8.03 6.13 19.34
N PHE A 278 -6.92 5.41 19.25
CA PHE A 278 -5.58 5.94 19.44
C PHE A 278 -5.29 7.07 18.45
N PHE A 279 -5.55 6.86 17.16
CA PHE A 279 -5.34 7.91 16.16
C PHE A 279 -6.34 9.07 16.30
N LYS A 280 -7.61 8.81 16.65
CA LYS A 280 -8.58 9.88 16.94
C LYS A 280 -8.11 10.76 18.09
N ASN A 281 -7.59 10.17 19.14
CA ASN A 281 -7.11 10.92 20.30
C ASN A 281 -5.83 11.71 20.00
N SER A 282 -4.96 11.22 19.13
CA SER A 282 -3.73 11.91 18.76
C SER A 282 -3.97 13.26 18.06
N TYR A 283 -5.04 13.40 17.28
CA TYR A 283 -5.33 14.67 16.59
C TYR A 283 -6.44 15.51 17.24
N LYS A 284 -7.16 15.01 18.24
CA LYS A 284 -8.21 15.79 18.92
C LYS A 284 -7.71 17.12 19.50
N ARG A 285 -6.43 17.18 19.89
CA ARG A 285 -5.79 18.38 20.46
C ARG A 285 -5.12 19.27 19.42
N LEU A 286 -5.04 18.85 18.15
CA LEU A 286 -4.38 19.59 17.11
C LEU A 286 -5.34 20.60 16.47
N GLU A 287 -4.84 21.79 16.13
CA GLU A 287 -5.54 22.76 15.30
C GLU A 287 -5.48 22.40 13.81
N HIS A 288 -4.38 21.74 13.41
CA HIS A 288 -4.13 21.32 12.05
C HIS A 288 -3.63 19.87 12.02
N PHE A 289 -3.94 19.14 10.94
CA PHE A 289 -3.39 17.80 10.73
C PHE A 289 -1.92 17.85 10.31
N ILE A 290 -1.11 17.00 10.95
CA ILE A 290 0.28 16.71 10.59
C ILE A 290 0.32 15.34 9.91
N LEU A 291 0.98 15.26 8.74
CA LEU A 291 1.17 14.02 7.96
C LEU A 291 2.26 13.12 8.54
#